data_e867eb341518cd4a99306f990a06af21
#
_entry.id   e867eb341518cd4a99306f990a06af21
#
_cell.length_a   1.000
_cell.length_b   1.000
_cell.length_c   1.000
_cell.angle_alpha   90.00
_cell.angle_beta   90.00
_cell.angle_gamma   90.00
#
_symmetry.space_group_name_H-M   'P 1'
#
loop_
_entity.id
_entity.type
_entity.pdbx_description
1 polymer ?
#
loop_
_entity_poly.entity_id
_entity_poly.type
_entity_poly.pdbx_seq_one_letter_code
_entity_poly.pdbx_strand_id
1 'polypeptide(L)' 'MTDQEIEQIAGIFRNLGADREKATNMARQLIKRSEQLAKEKNSTKVSELQALLETAIYGAQGALKPDKNTDSK' A
#
# COMPACT_ATOMS: atom_id res chain seq x y z
N MET A 1 11.82 -9.95 -5.11
CA MET A 1 10.46 -9.96 -4.53
C MET A 1 10.09 -11.38 -4.14
N THR A 2 9.65 -11.57 -2.92
CA THR A 2 9.32 -12.91 -2.42
C THR A 2 7.82 -13.03 -2.20
N ASP A 3 7.33 -14.25 -2.28
CA ASP A 3 5.91 -14.51 -2.02
C ASP A 3 5.52 -14.10 -0.61
N GLN A 4 6.43 -14.29 0.34
CA GLN A 4 6.19 -13.92 1.71
C GLN A 4 5.94 -12.41 1.85
N GLU A 5 6.75 -11.63 1.16
CA GLU A 5 6.61 -10.18 1.17
C GLU A 5 5.26 -9.75 0.59
N ILE A 6 4.91 -10.36 -0.53
CA ILE A 6 3.62 -10.08 -1.17
C ILE A 6 2.48 -10.43 -0.23
N GLU A 7 2.56 -11.57 0.44
CA GLU A 7 1.50 -12.02 1.33
C GLU A 7 1.32 -11.12 2.54
N GLN A 8 2.42 -10.63 3.10
CA GLN A 8 2.35 -9.73 4.23
C GLN A 8 1.62 -8.44 3.88
N ILE A 9 1.97 -7.88 2.74
CA ILE A 9 1.36 -6.63 2.32
C ILE A 9 -0.09 -6.86 1.88
N ALA A 10 -0.34 -7.96 1.18
CA ALA A 10 -1.70 -8.31 0.80
C ALA A 10 -2.59 -8.49 2.01
N GLY A 11 -2.03 -9.05 3.09
CA GLY A 11 -2.78 -9.22 4.34
C GLY A 11 -3.27 -7.90 4.90
N ILE A 12 -2.47 -6.86 4.78
CA ILE A 12 -2.88 -5.54 5.25
C ILE A 12 -4.09 -5.05 4.46
N PHE A 13 -4.06 -5.19 3.15
CA PHE A 13 -5.18 -4.74 2.33
C PHE A 13 -6.42 -5.59 2.54
N ARG A 14 -6.25 -6.89 2.80
CA ARG A 14 -7.39 -7.75 3.11
C ARG A 14 -8.05 -7.31 4.42
N ASN A 15 -7.26 -6.94 5.40
CA ASN A 15 -7.79 -6.42 6.66
C ASN A 15 -8.55 -5.13 6.46
N LEU A 16 -8.23 -4.39 5.42
CA LEU A 16 -8.94 -3.15 5.10
C LEU A 16 -10.18 -3.39 4.25
N GLY A 17 -10.45 -4.63 3.88
CA GLY A 17 -11.66 -4.98 3.17
C GLY A 17 -11.50 -5.40 1.72
N ALA A 18 -10.29 -5.40 1.20
CA ALA A 18 -10.06 -5.84 -0.17
C ALA A 18 -10.14 -7.36 -0.24
N ASP A 19 -10.68 -7.89 -1.35
CA ASP A 19 -10.69 -9.32 -1.50
C ASP A 19 -9.27 -9.82 -1.79
N ARG A 20 -9.12 -11.15 -1.75
CA ARG A 20 -7.80 -11.76 -1.82
C ARG A 20 -7.05 -11.41 -3.11
N GLU A 21 -7.74 -11.49 -4.23
CA GLU A 21 -7.13 -11.25 -5.52
C GLU A 21 -6.69 -9.80 -5.67
N LYS A 22 -7.58 -8.89 -5.30
CA LYS A 22 -7.27 -7.47 -5.34
C LYS A 22 -6.12 -7.12 -4.43
N ALA A 23 -6.16 -7.65 -3.21
CA ALA A 23 -5.11 -7.38 -2.24
C ALA A 23 -3.75 -7.84 -2.74
N THR A 24 -3.71 -9.02 -3.37
CA THR A 24 -2.46 -9.55 -3.91
C THR A 24 -1.94 -8.68 -5.04
N ASN A 25 -2.82 -8.26 -5.94
CA ASN A 25 -2.42 -7.40 -7.06
C ASN A 25 -1.91 -6.05 -6.57
N MET A 26 -2.59 -5.48 -5.58
CA MET A 26 -2.15 -4.21 -5.01
C MET A 26 -0.78 -4.34 -4.35
N ALA A 27 -0.58 -5.44 -3.63
CA ALA A 27 0.70 -5.68 -2.97
C ALA A 27 1.84 -5.77 -3.98
N ARG A 28 1.62 -6.50 -5.07
CA ARG A 28 2.62 -6.63 -6.11
C ARG A 28 2.97 -5.29 -6.74
N GLN A 29 1.95 -4.49 -7.01
CA GLN A 29 2.17 -3.18 -7.61
C GLN A 29 2.96 -2.26 -6.69
N LEU A 30 2.62 -2.28 -5.40
CA LEU A 30 3.35 -1.46 -4.44
C LEU A 30 4.81 -1.86 -4.33
N ILE A 31 5.07 -3.15 -4.28
CA ILE A 31 6.43 -3.64 -4.17
C ILE A 31 7.23 -3.25 -5.42
N LYS A 32 6.64 -3.45 -6.58
CA LYS A 32 7.30 -3.11 -7.82
C LYS A 32 7.60 -1.62 -7.89
N ARG A 33 6.63 -0.80 -7.51
CA ARG A 33 6.82 0.65 -7.54
C ARG A 33 7.87 1.10 -6.54
N SER A 34 7.91 0.47 -5.37
CA SER A 34 8.91 0.83 -4.38
C SER A 34 10.32 0.53 -4.86
N GLU A 35 10.50 -0.59 -5.56
CA GLU A 35 11.80 -0.91 -6.12
C GLU A 35 12.22 0.12 -7.16
N GLN A 36 11.28 0.54 -7.96
CA GLN A 36 11.51 1.51 -9.00
C GLN A 36 11.89 2.88 -8.41
N LEU A 37 11.12 3.31 -7.41
CA LEU A 37 11.38 4.58 -6.76
C LEU A 37 12.71 4.57 -6.00
N ALA A 38 13.05 3.46 -5.40
CA ALA A 38 14.32 3.34 -4.69
C ALA A 38 15.50 3.57 -5.62
N LYS A 39 15.40 3.07 -6.84
CA LYS A 39 16.44 3.30 -7.84
C LYS A 39 16.50 4.77 -8.26
N GLU A 40 15.34 5.34 -8.54
CA GLU A 40 15.27 6.69 -9.05
C GLU A 40 15.74 7.72 -8.03
N LYS A 41 15.40 7.48 -6.77
CA LYS A 41 15.74 8.42 -5.70
C LYS A 41 16.99 8.07 -4.94
N ASN A 42 17.63 6.97 -5.33
CA ASN A 42 18.81 6.50 -4.62
C ASN A 42 18.50 6.25 -3.14
N SER A 43 17.33 5.66 -2.89
CA SER A 43 16.87 5.32 -1.54
C SER A 43 16.71 3.82 -1.43
N THR A 44 16.10 3.35 -0.33
CA THR A 44 15.91 1.92 -0.15
C THR A 44 14.49 1.50 -0.48
N LYS A 45 14.34 0.24 -0.91
CA LYS A 45 13.03 -0.31 -1.18
C LYS A 45 12.13 -0.26 0.04
N VAL A 46 12.68 -0.56 1.21
CA VAL A 46 11.90 -0.56 2.45
C VAL A 46 11.33 0.81 2.73
N SER A 47 12.16 1.84 2.59
CA SER A 47 11.74 3.21 2.83
C SER A 47 10.62 3.64 1.89
N GLU A 48 10.77 3.34 0.60
CA GLU A 48 9.76 3.71 -0.39
C GLU A 48 8.48 2.90 -0.22
N LEU A 49 8.62 1.61 0.09
CA LEU A 49 7.46 0.76 0.31
C LEU A 49 6.66 1.24 1.51
N GLN A 50 7.34 1.65 2.57
CA GLN A 50 6.69 2.14 3.76
C GLN A 50 5.85 3.39 3.46
N ALA A 51 6.44 4.32 2.72
CA ALA A 51 5.74 5.55 2.35
C ALA A 51 4.53 5.27 1.46
N LEU A 52 4.69 4.39 0.47
CA LEU A 52 3.58 4.03 -0.41
C LEU A 52 2.48 3.31 0.35
N LEU A 53 2.86 2.45 1.27
CA LEU A 53 1.89 1.69 2.05
C LEU A 53 1.08 2.61 2.95
N GLU A 54 1.73 3.57 3.58
CA GLU A 54 1.02 4.55 4.40
C GLU A 54 0.01 5.34 3.57
N THR A 55 0.41 5.78 2.41
CA THR A 55 -0.48 6.51 1.52
C THR A 55 -1.67 5.66 1.11
N ALA A 56 -1.42 4.39 0.79
CA ALA A 56 -2.50 3.49 0.39
C ALA A 56 -3.47 3.22 1.52
N ILE A 57 -2.94 3.07 2.73
CA ILE A 57 -3.79 2.82 3.90
C ILE A 57 -4.67 4.03 4.20
N TYR A 58 -4.10 5.22 4.18
CA TYR A 58 -4.87 6.42 4.40
C TYR A 58 -5.93 6.61 3.32
N GLY A 59 -5.58 6.31 2.07
CA GLY A 59 -6.53 6.39 0.99
C GLY A 59 -7.70 5.44 1.17
N ALA A 60 -7.40 4.20 1.59
CA ALA A 60 -8.43 3.21 1.83
C ALA A 60 -9.33 3.61 2.99
N GLN A 61 -8.72 4.11 4.07
CA GLN A 61 -9.49 4.56 5.22
C GLN A 61 -10.37 5.75 4.86
N GLY A 62 -9.85 6.65 4.06
CA GLY A 62 -10.62 7.79 3.59
C GLY A 62 -11.83 7.37 2.77
N ALA A 63 -11.66 6.33 1.96
CA ALA A 63 -12.76 5.81 1.15
C ALA A 63 -13.82 5.14 2.02
N LEU A 64 -13.40 4.55 3.13
CA LEU A 64 -14.32 3.87 4.04
C LEU A 64 -14.99 4.82 5.00
N LYS A 65 -14.46 6.03 5.16
CA LYS A 65 -15.02 7.04 6.05
C LYS A 65 -15.58 8.19 5.23
N PRO A 66 -16.84 8.18 4.95
CA PRO A 66 -17.43 9.21 4.07
C PRO A 66 -17.38 10.61 4.65
N ASP A 67 -17.02 10.75 5.86
CA ASP A 67 -16.91 12.10 6.41
C ASP A 67 -15.56 12.69 6.10
N LYS A 68 -15.75 12.96 6.59
CA LYS A 68 -14.90 13.33 6.83
C LYS A 68 -14.34 14.28 6.88
N ASN A 69 -14.56 14.22 6.88
CA ASN A 69 -14.22 14.82 6.96
C ASN A 69 -13.90 15.72 6.90
N THR A 70 -14.10 15.65 6.76
CA THR A 70 -14.08 16.34 6.52
C THR A 70 -13.64 17.28 6.79
N ASP A 71 -13.57 17.19 6.93
CA ASP A 71 -13.19 17.91 7.16
C ASP A 71 -12.64 18.63 7.24
N SER A 72 -12.68 18.56 7.22
CA SER A 72 -12.26 19.05 7.29
C SER A 72 -11.72 19.79 7.30
N LYS A 73 -11.75 19.82 7.27
CA LYS A 73 -11.28 20.35 7.24
C LYS A 73 -11.03 20.64 7.21
#